data_564f2d68b6913e6ee564d9b03dfe2797
#
_entry.id   564f2d68b6913e6ee564d9b03dfe2797
#
_cell.length_a   1.000
_cell.length_b   1.000
_cell.length_c   1.000
_cell.angle_alpha   90.00
_cell.angle_beta   90.00
_cell.angle_gamma   90.00
#
_symmetry.space_group_name_H-M   'P 1'
#
loop_
_entity.id
_entity.type
_entity.pdbx_description
1 polymer ?
#
loop_
_entity_poly.entity_id
_entity_poly.type
_entity_poly.pdbx_seq_one_letter_code
_entity_poly.pdbx_strand_id
1 'polypeptide(L)'
;MKSGIIDIPRQHHQNDLFGIQVYQNALIKFIQLTDTPITIALQGEWGSGKTSLMNQLRYNLCDTDNAPYYPVWINTWQYSLMCTPSQAIIAILEGIIGQIGELSPNHKWDESKKKIGGLFKRMATVGAKVAVGTVGIDSGTVDDLFASEGGEATIVQLKNEISKLVETALEQNPRKKGFTLYIDDLDRIDPPVAVEILELLKNIFDLKNCVFVLAIDYDVVIKGLKPKFGELTDKNEREFRSFFDKIIQLPFSMPVASYNVDTFLVEALNEIEFFGKEELKNATLAETLSDITRLSVGSNPRSLKRLTNTLSLISIINESLAKNSNSAQTTKDKTLNFALVCMQIAYPYIYNQLTEEPDFKKWDEGVAAKLKLRQLTDSEKESLEATDEFDDEWEKVLFRMCQKEVYLSNRVFSISGLLNKIADIVNNDEHLGEVVSSVIELSAVTNLKAFDAPMKLPGKFNRDLSNYKFNGKVYDKKVQLVYDLVCHHVELHPDLTHAQLKEDFRIQKNMDALFMPFETYESIMREKGKVEFFPKNKTIDDTISLADTNILISSNWPTTSQGRPAQFAKFIEAVKKMGYEITPC
;
A
#
# COMPACT_ATOMS: atom_id res chain seq x y z
N MET A 1 12.11 21.84 8.72
CA MET A 1 11.27 20.82 8.06
C MET A 1 12.15 19.73 7.49
N LYS A 2 11.99 18.46 7.89
CA LYS A 2 12.53 17.29 7.21
C LYS A 2 11.53 16.83 6.15
N SER A 3 11.99 16.55 4.94
CA SER A 3 11.11 16.17 3.82
C SER A 3 10.68 14.71 3.82
N GLY A 4 11.11 13.90 4.79
CA GLY A 4 10.71 12.51 4.90
C GLY A 4 11.53 11.70 5.91
N ILE A 5 11.00 10.52 6.26
CA ILE A 5 11.61 9.55 7.16
C ILE A 5 12.15 8.37 6.34
N ILE A 6 13.42 8.03 6.53
CA ILE A 6 14.06 6.92 5.81
C ILE A 6 13.55 5.58 6.35
N ASP A 7 13.13 4.67 5.47
CA ASP A 7 12.71 3.31 5.85
C ASP A 7 13.90 2.34 5.87
N ILE A 8 14.84 2.60 6.78
CA ILE A 8 15.94 1.68 7.11
C ILE A 8 15.70 1.05 8.48
N PRO A 9 16.22 -0.17 8.72
CA PRO A 9 16.22 -0.78 10.04
C PRO A 9 16.95 0.09 11.06
N ARG A 10 16.38 0.22 12.27
CA ARG A 10 16.97 1.01 13.37
C ARG A 10 18.35 0.49 13.73
N GLN A 11 19.31 1.41 13.86
CA GLN A 11 20.65 1.15 14.34
C GLN A 11 20.79 1.42 15.84
N HIS A 12 21.85 0.93 16.47
CA HIS A 12 22.05 1.01 17.92
C HIS A 12 22.04 2.44 18.51
N HIS A 13 22.49 3.43 17.74
CA HIS A 13 22.56 4.83 18.16
C HIS A 13 21.25 5.62 18.02
N GLN A 14 20.20 5.02 17.46
CA GLN A 14 18.91 5.67 17.21
C GLN A 14 17.94 5.45 18.36
N ASN A 15 17.13 6.46 18.68
CA ASN A 15 16.13 6.39 19.73
C ASN A 15 15.09 5.28 19.49
N ASP A 16 14.57 4.75 20.58
CA ASP A 16 13.49 3.78 20.56
C ASP A 16 12.12 4.47 20.66
N LEU A 17 11.55 4.84 19.53
CA LEU A 17 10.25 5.51 19.47
C LEU A 17 9.06 4.58 19.70
N PHE A 18 9.27 3.28 19.54
CA PHE A 18 8.22 2.28 19.67
C PHE A 18 8.18 1.57 21.03
N GLY A 19 9.16 1.84 21.93
CA GLY A 19 9.21 1.24 23.26
C GLY A 19 9.58 -0.24 23.27
N ILE A 20 10.32 -0.73 22.27
CA ILE A 20 10.71 -2.14 22.14
C ILE A 20 11.89 -2.53 23.04
N GLN A 21 12.57 -1.57 23.66
CA GLN A 21 13.80 -1.80 24.43
C GLN A 21 13.62 -2.79 25.58
N VAL A 22 12.44 -2.84 26.22
CA VAL A 22 12.16 -3.80 27.28
C VAL A 22 12.26 -5.25 26.76
N TYR A 23 11.65 -5.52 25.61
CA TYR A 23 11.69 -6.83 24.97
C TYR A 23 13.08 -7.16 24.44
N GLN A 24 13.79 -6.20 23.88
CA GLN A 24 15.18 -6.33 23.47
C GLN A 24 16.08 -6.76 24.64
N ASN A 25 15.98 -6.07 25.79
CA ASN A 25 16.79 -6.37 26.97
C ASN A 25 16.47 -7.76 27.54
N ALA A 26 15.19 -8.16 27.52
CA ALA A 26 14.76 -9.49 27.94
C ALA A 26 15.39 -10.60 27.05
N LEU A 27 15.37 -10.42 25.71
CA LEU A 27 15.99 -11.36 24.78
C LEU A 27 17.51 -11.44 24.95
N ILE A 28 18.19 -10.29 25.10
CA ILE A 28 19.64 -10.25 25.35
C ILE A 28 19.96 -11.06 26.60
N LYS A 29 19.25 -10.80 27.72
CA LYS A 29 19.46 -11.52 28.98
C LYS A 29 19.17 -13.01 28.84
N PHE A 30 18.11 -13.37 28.13
CA PHE A 30 17.75 -14.77 27.85
C PHE A 30 18.90 -15.47 27.11
N ILE A 31 19.40 -14.89 26.00
CA ILE A 31 20.50 -15.46 25.19
C ILE A 31 21.78 -15.61 26.01
N GLN A 32 22.09 -14.66 26.90
CA GLN A 32 23.29 -14.73 27.74
C GLN A 32 23.24 -15.81 28.82
N LEU A 33 22.04 -16.20 29.26
CA LEU A 33 21.80 -17.15 30.36
C LEU A 33 21.44 -18.56 29.88
N THR A 34 21.00 -18.70 28.62
CA THR A 34 20.56 -20.00 28.09
C THR A 34 21.75 -20.87 27.65
N ASP A 35 21.55 -22.18 27.69
CA ASP A 35 22.48 -23.12 27.08
C ASP A 35 22.35 -23.11 25.55
N THR A 36 23.43 -23.48 24.89
CA THR A 36 23.50 -23.58 23.42
C THR A 36 23.65 -25.04 22.97
N PRO A 37 23.14 -25.44 21.80
CA PRO A 37 22.53 -24.59 20.75
C PRO A 37 21.10 -24.19 21.07
N ILE A 38 20.68 -23.01 20.57
CA ILE A 38 19.30 -22.56 20.62
C ILE A 38 18.91 -21.81 19.35
N THR A 39 17.69 -22.02 18.87
CA THR A 39 17.11 -21.32 17.73
C THR A 39 15.93 -20.46 18.18
N ILE A 40 16.02 -19.18 17.94
CA ILE A 40 15.02 -18.16 18.24
C ILE A 40 14.42 -17.65 16.91
N ALA A 41 13.11 -17.70 16.77
CA ALA A 41 12.43 -17.12 15.63
C ALA A 41 11.78 -15.79 16.00
N LEU A 42 12.22 -14.70 15.39
CA LEU A 42 11.53 -13.41 15.44
C LEU A 42 10.42 -13.42 14.40
N GLN A 43 9.19 -13.56 14.87
CA GLN A 43 8.00 -13.69 14.03
C GLN A 43 7.28 -12.35 13.90
N GLY A 44 6.82 -12.02 12.71
CA GLY A 44 5.99 -10.85 12.45
C GLY A 44 5.91 -10.50 10.99
N GLU A 45 4.90 -9.72 10.66
CA GLU A 45 4.66 -9.22 9.31
C GLU A 45 5.85 -8.40 8.78
N TRP A 46 5.86 -8.23 7.48
CA TRP A 46 6.84 -7.37 6.84
C TRP A 46 6.71 -5.91 7.32
N GLY A 47 7.84 -5.35 7.79
CA GLY A 47 7.87 -4.00 8.35
C GLY A 47 7.62 -3.90 9.85
N SER A 48 7.38 -5.02 10.56
CA SER A 48 7.18 -5.07 12.01
C SER A 48 8.43 -4.73 12.84
N GLY A 49 9.63 -4.66 12.23
CA GLY A 49 10.87 -4.28 12.91
C GLY A 49 11.80 -5.44 13.25
N LYS A 50 11.62 -6.64 12.69
CA LYS A 50 12.48 -7.83 12.92
C LYS A 50 13.97 -7.51 12.76
N THR A 51 14.36 -6.98 11.60
CA THR A 51 15.75 -6.60 11.32
C THR A 51 16.27 -5.52 12.28
N SER A 52 15.42 -4.57 12.69
CA SER A 52 15.79 -3.57 13.71
C SER A 52 16.11 -4.20 15.05
N LEU A 53 15.32 -5.18 15.49
CA LEU A 53 15.58 -5.93 16.71
C LEU A 53 16.87 -6.76 16.58
N MET A 54 17.08 -7.43 15.45
CA MET A 54 18.32 -8.17 15.17
C MET A 54 19.56 -7.27 15.24
N ASN A 55 19.53 -6.06 14.69
CA ASN A 55 20.62 -5.09 14.79
C ASN A 55 20.94 -4.74 16.25
N GLN A 56 19.91 -4.57 17.09
CA GLN A 56 20.10 -4.28 18.51
C GLN A 56 20.68 -5.48 19.28
N LEU A 57 20.19 -6.69 18.98
CA LEU A 57 20.74 -7.92 19.54
C LEU A 57 22.20 -8.10 19.15
N ARG A 58 22.53 -7.94 17.86
CA ARG A 58 23.90 -8.00 17.35
C ARG A 58 24.81 -7.01 18.05
N TYR A 59 24.41 -5.75 18.14
CA TYR A 59 25.24 -4.75 18.80
C TYR A 59 25.59 -5.15 20.24
N ASN A 60 24.57 -5.51 21.05
CA ASN A 60 24.78 -5.83 22.47
C ASN A 60 25.47 -7.18 22.72
N LEU A 61 25.24 -8.17 21.86
CA LEU A 61 25.78 -9.52 22.02
C LEU A 61 27.13 -9.73 21.33
N CYS A 62 27.46 -8.91 20.29
CA CYS A 62 28.60 -9.20 19.42
C CYS A 62 29.57 -8.02 19.25
N ASP A 63 29.07 -6.76 19.16
CA ASP A 63 29.82 -5.62 18.68
C ASP A 63 30.39 -4.72 19.82
N THR A 64 29.99 -4.92 21.08
CA THR A 64 30.55 -4.21 22.24
C THR A 64 31.88 -4.84 22.69
N ASP A 65 32.74 -4.06 23.37
CA ASP A 65 34.10 -4.48 23.73
C ASP A 65 34.19 -5.82 24.49
N ASN A 66 33.19 -6.12 25.33
CA ASN A 66 33.12 -7.36 26.11
C ASN A 66 32.00 -8.31 25.65
N ALA A 67 31.53 -8.14 24.44
CA ALA A 67 30.42 -8.95 23.92
C ALA A 67 30.81 -10.45 23.87
N PRO A 68 29.87 -11.32 24.34
CA PRO A 68 30.19 -12.74 24.52
C PRO A 68 30.15 -13.59 23.26
N TYR A 69 29.67 -13.07 22.14
CA TYR A 69 29.48 -13.83 20.90
C TYR A 69 30.20 -13.19 19.72
N TYR A 70 30.48 -14.00 18.70
CA TYR A 70 30.84 -13.53 17.36
C TYR A 70 29.57 -13.43 16.49
N PRO A 71 29.44 -12.40 15.63
CA PRO A 71 28.31 -12.30 14.73
C PRO A 71 28.55 -13.08 13.44
N VAL A 72 27.52 -13.75 12.93
CA VAL A 72 27.40 -14.21 11.56
C VAL A 72 26.08 -13.64 11.02
N TRP A 73 26.11 -12.89 9.92
CA TRP A 73 24.91 -12.26 9.37
C TRP A 73 24.66 -12.72 7.93
N ILE A 74 23.52 -13.33 7.71
CA ILE A 74 23.10 -13.82 6.41
C ILE A 74 21.80 -13.12 6.01
N ASN A 75 21.84 -12.37 4.91
CA ASN A 75 20.66 -11.88 4.24
C ASN A 75 20.30 -12.85 3.11
N THR A 76 19.29 -13.68 3.32
CA THR A 76 18.92 -14.77 2.40
C THR A 76 18.43 -14.25 1.04
N TRP A 77 17.81 -13.07 1.01
CA TRP A 77 17.32 -12.45 -0.23
C TRP A 77 18.46 -12.13 -1.20
N GLN A 78 19.62 -11.69 -0.71
CA GLN A 78 20.78 -11.39 -1.58
C GLN A 78 21.25 -12.62 -2.35
N TYR A 79 21.19 -13.80 -1.72
CA TYR A 79 21.59 -15.05 -2.35
C TYR A 79 20.54 -15.58 -3.34
N SER A 80 19.25 -15.35 -3.07
CA SER A 80 18.17 -15.81 -3.94
C SER A 80 18.06 -15.04 -5.26
N LEU A 81 18.50 -13.77 -5.30
CA LEU A 81 18.41 -12.93 -6.49
C LEU A 81 19.32 -13.37 -7.66
N MET A 82 20.41 -14.07 -7.38
CA MET A 82 21.45 -14.38 -8.38
C MET A 82 21.60 -15.88 -8.66
N CYS A 83 20.83 -16.73 -8.00
CA CYS A 83 21.02 -18.18 -8.02
C CYS A 83 19.70 -18.92 -8.24
N THR A 84 19.80 -20.13 -8.80
CA THR A 84 18.68 -21.08 -8.72
C THR A 84 18.42 -21.46 -7.25
N PRO A 85 17.21 -21.95 -6.87
CA PRO A 85 16.91 -22.36 -5.50
C PRO A 85 18.01 -23.22 -4.84
N SER A 86 18.44 -24.28 -5.50
CA SER A 86 19.48 -25.18 -4.99
C SER A 86 20.86 -24.50 -4.85
N GLN A 87 21.19 -23.55 -5.73
CA GLN A 87 22.43 -22.78 -5.63
C GLN A 87 22.36 -21.74 -4.51
N ALA A 88 21.19 -21.12 -4.27
CA ALA A 88 20.99 -20.18 -3.17
C ALA A 88 21.23 -20.84 -1.81
N ILE A 89 20.78 -22.07 -1.62
CA ILE A 89 20.99 -22.87 -0.42
C ILE A 89 22.48 -23.10 -0.18
N ILE A 90 23.23 -23.53 -1.20
CA ILE A 90 24.68 -23.74 -1.11
C ILE A 90 25.38 -22.43 -0.79
N ALA A 91 25.03 -21.34 -1.47
CA ALA A 91 25.63 -20.03 -1.26
C ALA A 91 25.39 -19.47 0.16
N ILE A 92 24.21 -19.72 0.75
CA ILE A 92 23.92 -19.37 2.15
C ILE A 92 24.84 -20.15 3.10
N LEU A 93 25.02 -21.45 2.88
CA LEU A 93 25.96 -22.26 3.68
C LEU A 93 27.39 -21.79 3.51
N GLU A 94 27.83 -21.48 2.30
CA GLU A 94 29.16 -20.92 2.02
C GLU A 94 29.36 -19.58 2.75
N GLY A 95 28.32 -18.74 2.76
CA GLY A 95 28.33 -17.47 3.49
C GLY A 95 28.50 -17.65 5.01
N ILE A 96 27.76 -18.60 5.62
CA ILE A 96 27.90 -18.93 7.04
C ILE A 96 29.34 -19.40 7.34
N ILE A 97 29.80 -20.37 6.58
CA ILE A 97 31.10 -21.01 6.77
C ILE A 97 32.23 -20.01 6.53
N GLY A 98 32.12 -19.16 5.50
CA GLY A 98 33.07 -18.11 5.20
C GLY A 98 33.26 -17.17 6.38
N GLN A 99 32.18 -16.63 6.94
CA GLN A 99 32.25 -15.72 8.08
C GLN A 99 32.82 -16.38 9.35
N ILE A 100 32.49 -17.66 9.62
CA ILE A 100 33.08 -18.39 10.75
C ILE A 100 34.55 -18.64 10.49
N GLY A 101 34.93 -19.01 9.26
CA GLY A 101 36.28 -19.34 8.86
C GLY A 101 37.25 -18.16 8.93
N GLU A 102 36.77 -16.94 8.61
CA GLU A 102 37.59 -15.71 8.72
C GLU A 102 38.05 -15.42 10.14
N LEU A 103 37.37 -15.97 11.14
CA LEU A 103 37.73 -15.84 12.56
C LEU A 103 38.70 -16.97 13.04
N SER A 104 39.04 -17.90 12.16
CA SER A 104 39.96 -19.01 12.45
C SER A 104 41.37 -18.71 11.91
N PRO A 105 42.46 -19.36 12.45
CA PRO A 105 43.79 -19.18 11.91
C PRO A 105 43.86 -19.55 10.43
N ASN A 106 44.60 -18.77 9.63
CA ASN A 106 44.66 -18.91 8.18
C ASN A 106 45.01 -20.35 7.71
N HIS A 107 45.96 -21.04 8.35
CA HIS A 107 46.36 -22.40 7.96
C HIS A 107 45.26 -23.45 8.20
N LYS A 108 44.49 -23.33 9.29
CA LYS A 108 43.36 -24.23 9.59
C LYS A 108 42.16 -23.89 8.69
N TRP A 109 41.93 -22.62 8.41
CA TRP A 109 40.90 -22.18 7.50
C TRP A 109 41.13 -22.67 6.07
N ASP A 110 42.35 -22.54 5.54
CA ASP A 110 42.68 -23.00 4.19
C ASP A 110 42.51 -24.51 4.01
N GLU A 111 42.83 -25.30 5.05
CA GLU A 111 42.60 -26.74 5.06
C GLU A 111 41.12 -27.10 5.05
N SER A 112 40.34 -26.48 5.94
CA SER A 112 38.88 -26.67 6.02
C SER A 112 38.17 -26.18 4.74
N LYS A 113 38.57 -25.05 4.18
CA LYS A 113 38.03 -24.49 2.93
C LYS A 113 38.19 -25.47 1.75
N LYS A 114 39.33 -26.16 1.63
CA LYS A 114 39.52 -27.18 0.59
C LYS A 114 38.58 -28.38 0.77
N LYS A 115 38.42 -28.87 2.01
CA LYS A 115 37.52 -29.99 2.33
C LYS A 115 36.06 -29.60 2.05
N ILE A 116 35.63 -28.44 2.54
CA ILE A 116 34.26 -27.91 2.38
C ILE A 116 33.94 -27.66 0.91
N GLY A 117 34.88 -27.07 0.14
CA GLY A 117 34.71 -26.89 -1.31
C GLY A 117 34.55 -28.23 -2.07
N GLY A 118 35.20 -29.30 -1.61
CA GLY A 118 34.97 -30.65 -2.11
C GLY A 118 33.57 -31.20 -1.81
N LEU A 119 33.04 -30.90 -0.59
CA LEU A 119 31.68 -31.30 -0.19
C LEU A 119 30.63 -30.56 -0.99
N PHE A 120 30.76 -29.25 -1.19
CA PHE A 120 29.85 -28.46 -2.02
C PHE A 120 29.83 -28.90 -3.48
N LYS A 121 31.00 -29.25 -4.06
CA LYS A 121 31.03 -29.82 -5.42
C LYS A 121 30.23 -31.12 -5.52
N ARG A 122 30.29 -31.97 -4.50
CA ARG A 122 29.50 -33.21 -4.46
C ARG A 122 27.99 -32.90 -4.37
N MET A 123 27.58 -31.96 -3.51
CA MET A 123 26.17 -31.52 -3.41
C MET A 123 25.68 -30.94 -4.73
N ALA A 124 26.43 -30.07 -5.38
CA ALA A 124 26.06 -29.48 -6.67
C ALA A 124 25.98 -30.51 -7.80
N THR A 125 26.83 -31.53 -7.83
CA THR A 125 26.79 -32.60 -8.86
C THR A 125 25.65 -33.56 -8.66
N VAL A 126 25.18 -33.77 -7.45
CA VAL A 126 24.01 -34.58 -7.14
C VAL A 126 22.74 -33.82 -7.59
N GLY A 127 22.62 -32.54 -7.24
CA GLY A 127 21.49 -31.69 -7.69
C GLY A 127 21.41 -31.55 -9.23
N ALA A 128 22.55 -31.44 -9.93
CA ALA A 128 22.58 -31.37 -11.39
C ALA A 128 22.17 -32.69 -12.08
N LYS A 129 22.46 -33.86 -11.49
CA LYS A 129 22.05 -35.15 -12.04
C LYS A 129 20.54 -35.38 -11.94
N VAL A 130 19.91 -34.88 -10.89
CA VAL A 130 18.45 -34.93 -10.74
C VAL A 130 17.76 -34.01 -11.75
N ALA A 131 18.31 -32.83 -12.02
CA ALA A 131 17.77 -31.88 -13.00
C ALA A 131 17.88 -32.35 -14.48
N VAL A 132 18.85 -33.20 -14.82
CA VAL A 132 19.07 -33.69 -16.19
C VAL A 132 18.27 -34.98 -16.50
N GLY A 133 17.78 -35.67 -15.47
CA GLY A 133 17.10 -36.97 -15.61
C GLY A 133 15.61 -36.95 -15.87
N THR A 134 14.94 -35.80 -15.69
CA THR A 134 13.48 -35.70 -15.82
C THR A 134 13.05 -34.46 -16.59
N VAL A 135 12.81 -34.64 -17.88
CA VAL A 135 12.02 -33.68 -18.67
C VAL A 135 10.57 -33.75 -18.13
N GLY A 136 10.19 -32.82 -17.28
CA GLY A 136 8.77 -32.54 -17.00
C GLY A 136 8.25 -32.72 -15.58
N ILE A 137 9.08 -32.62 -14.51
CA ILE A 137 8.56 -32.55 -13.14
C ILE A 137 9.38 -31.53 -12.32
N ASP A 138 8.63 -30.68 -11.60
CA ASP A 138 9.00 -29.68 -10.62
C ASP A 138 10.24 -29.98 -9.77
N SER A 139 11.06 -28.92 -9.63
CA SER A 139 12.00 -28.64 -8.55
C SER A 139 12.53 -29.85 -7.76
N GLY A 140 13.78 -30.24 -8.02
CA GLY A 140 14.52 -31.11 -7.11
C GLY A 140 14.53 -30.49 -5.71
N THR A 141 13.77 -31.09 -4.80
CA THR A 141 13.61 -30.64 -3.43
C THR A 141 14.90 -30.95 -2.63
N VAL A 142 15.11 -30.28 -1.51
CA VAL A 142 16.18 -30.61 -0.54
C VAL A 142 16.08 -32.11 -0.16
N ASP A 143 14.87 -32.66 -0.11
CA ASP A 143 14.63 -34.08 0.13
C ASP A 143 15.31 -34.99 -0.93
N ASP A 144 15.40 -34.57 -2.21
CA ASP A 144 16.12 -35.31 -3.27
C ASP A 144 17.65 -35.24 -3.10
N LEU A 145 18.17 -34.10 -2.56
CA LEU A 145 19.57 -33.98 -2.16
C LEU A 145 19.92 -34.91 -0.99
N PHE A 146 18.98 -35.10 -0.06
CA PHE A 146 19.13 -36.02 1.07
C PHE A 146 18.90 -37.48 0.71
N ALA A 147 17.98 -37.76 -0.20
CA ALA A 147 17.65 -39.12 -0.63
C ALA A 147 18.70 -39.76 -1.55
N SER A 148 19.64 -38.95 -2.10
CA SER A 148 20.73 -39.45 -2.93
C SER A 148 21.76 -40.24 -2.11
N GLU A 149 22.26 -41.37 -2.63
CA GLU A 149 23.31 -42.16 -2.02
C GLU A 149 24.55 -41.26 -1.69
N GLY A 150 24.78 -41.01 -0.41
CA GLY A 150 25.88 -40.17 0.09
C GLY A 150 25.51 -38.71 0.46
N GLY A 151 24.29 -38.23 0.23
CA GLY A 151 23.87 -36.87 0.59
C GLY A 151 23.90 -36.61 2.10
N GLU A 152 23.26 -37.51 2.87
CA GLU A 152 23.25 -37.44 4.33
C GLU A 152 24.65 -37.50 4.95
N ALA A 153 25.50 -38.40 4.45
CA ALA A 153 26.89 -38.47 4.88
C ALA A 153 27.68 -37.18 4.58
N THR A 154 27.37 -36.48 3.49
CA THR A 154 27.98 -35.20 3.10
C THR A 154 27.60 -34.07 4.05
N ILE A 155 26.36 -34.01 4.50
CA ILE A 155 25.87 -32.99 5.45
C ILE A 155 26.46 -33.22 6.84
N VAL A 156 26.56 -34.48 7.29
CA VAL A 156 27.22 -34.80 8.56
C VAL A 156 28.69 -34.38 8.53
N GLN A 157 29.39 -34.63 7.40
CA GLN A 157 30.79 -34.18 7.23
C GLN A 157 30.87 -32.65 7.23
N LEU A 158 29.99 -31.96 6.55
CA LEU A 158 29.94 -30.48 6.53
C LEU A 158 29.73 -29.92 7.94
N LYS A 159 28.77 -30.46 8.69
CA LYS A 159 28.50 -30.09 10.08
C LYS A 159 29.75 -30.29 10.97
N ASN A 160 30.46 -31.42 10.81
CA ASN A 160 31.67 -31.70 11.56
C ASN A 160 32.79 -30.70 11.23
N GLU A 161 32.93 -30.29 9.98
CA GLU A 161 33.93 -29.27 9.61
C GLU A 161 33.57 -27.89 10.15
N ILE A 162 32.27 -27.51 10.15
CA ILE A 162 31.77 -26.25 10.77
C ILE A 162 32.01 -26.30 12.29
N SER A 163 31.72 -27.40 12.97
CA SER A 163 31.96 -27.56 14.41
C SER A 163 33.44 -27.33 14.75
N LYS A 164 34.36 -27.90 13.97
CA LYS A 164 35.80 -27.69 14.15
C LYS A 164 36.23 -26.22 13.97
N LEU A 165 35.63 -25.52 13.00
CA LEU A 165 35.89 -24.09 12.80
C LEU A 165 35.41 -23.26 13.99
N VAL A 166 34.20 -23.55 14.49
CA VAL A 166 33.64 -22.90 15.68
C VAL A 166 34.57 -23.11 16.89
N GLU A 167 34.93 -24.36 17.18
CA GLU A 167 35.82 -24.71 18.29
C GLU A 167 37.18 -24.00 18.16
N THR A 168 37.78 -24.02 16.96
CA THR A 168 39.07 -23.38 16.68
C THR A 168 39.02 -21.86 16.88
N ALA A 169 37.95 -21.20 16.46
CA ALA A 169 37.78 -19.77 16.66
C ALA A 169 37.61 -19.39 18.15
N LEU A 170 36.92 -20.24 18.92
CA LEU A 170 36.75 -20.03 20.36
C LEU A 170 38.00 -20.30 21.18
N GLU A 171 38.83 -21.27 20.78
CA GLU A 171 40.15 -21.54 21.41
C GLU A 171 41.07 -20.31 21.36
N GLN A 172 40.95 -19.48 20.30
CA GLN A 172 41.77 -18.26 20.16
C GLN A 172 41.32 -17.12 21.07
N ASN A 173 40.06 -17.08 21.42
CA ASN A 173 39.51 -16.05 22.30
C ASN A 173 38.59 -16.65 23.38
N PRO A 174 39.16 -17.08 24.52
CA PRO A 174 38.40 -17.70 25.61
C PRO A 174 37.35 -16.79 26.25
N ARG A 175 37.32 -15.48 25.91
CA ARG A 175 36.28 -14.56 26.37
C ARG A 175 34.98 -14.72 25.60
N LYS A 176 35.05 -15.28 24.40
CA LYS A 176 33.85 -15.53 23.58
C LYS A 176 33.23 -16.86 23.97
N LYS A 177 31.88 -16.85 24.17
CA LYS A 177 31.10 -18.05 24.50
C LYS A 177 30.66 -18.83 23.26
N GLY A 178 30.56 -18.15 22.09
CA GLY A 178 30.07 -18.77 20.88
C GLY A 178 29.80 -17.79 19.75
N PHE A 179 28.92 -18.21 18.87
CA PHE A 179 28.47 -17.47 17.69
C PHE A 179 26.99 -17.16 17.81
N THR A 180 26.55 -15.98 17.33
CA THR A 180 25.16 -15.67 17.06
C THR A 180 24.98 -15.53 15.55
N LEU A 181 24.19 -16.44 14.97
CA LEU A 181 23.89 -16.48 13.54
C LEU A 181 22.57 -15.79 13.28
N TYR A 182 22.59 -14.65 12.62
CA TYR A 182 21.43 -13.88 12.22
C TYR A 182 21.04 -14.23 10.79
N ILE A 183 19.84 -14.76 10.59
CA ILE A 183 19.31 -15.15 9.28
C ILE A 183 18.11 -14.28 8.99
N ASP A 184 18.30 -13.31 8.09
CA ASP A 184 17.33 -12.26 7.80
C ASP A 184 16.72 -12.42 6.40
N ASP A 185 15.57 -11.74 6.17
CA ASP A 185 14.88 -11.64 4.88
C ASP A 185 14.42 -13.00 4.28
N LEU A 186 14.15 -14.03 5.12
CA LEU A 186 13.55 -15.29 4.67
C LEU A 186 12.14 -15.11 4.06
N ASP A 187 11.45 -14.07 4.45
CA ASP A 187 10.11 -13.71 3.97
C ASP A 187 10.11 -13.02 2.60
N ARG A 188 11.28 -12.76 2.01
CA ARG A 188 11.42 -12.14 0.68
C ARG A 188 11.74 -13.12 -0.44
N ILE A 189 12.01 -14.35 -0.12
CA ILE A 189 12.30 -15.41 -1.09
C ILE A 189 11.05 -16.21 -1.40
N ASP A 190 11.10 -17.01 -2.46
CA ASP A 190 9.98 -17.88 -2.81
C ASP A 190 9.62 -18.80 -1.63
N PRO A 191 8.35 -18.87 -1.19
CA PRO A 191 7.94 -19.59 0.01
C PRO A 191 8.41 -21.04 0.08
N PRO A 192 8.33 -21.89 -0.97
CA PRO A 192 8.90 -23.22 -0.97
C PRO A 192 10.41 -23.24 -0.70
N VAL A 193 11.18 -22.30 -1.30
CA VAL A 193 12.61 -22.19 -1.09
C VAL A 193 12.97 -21.78 0.35
N ALA A 194 12.16 -20.90 0.96
CA ALA A 194 12.30 -20.55 2.38
C ALA A 194 12.16 -21.78 3.29
N VAL A 195 11.19 -22.67 3.00
CA VAL A 195 11.01 -23.94 3.72
C VAL A 195 12.22 -24.84 3.53
N GLU A 196 12.73 -24.99 2.31
CA GLU A 196 13.91 -25.81 2.02
C GLU A 196 15.16 -25.30 2.78
N ILE A 197 15.36 -23.97 2.85
CA ILE A 197 16.44 -23.37 3.63
C ILE A 197 16.28 -23.70 5.12
N LEU A 198 15.07 -23.59 5.68
CA LEU A 198 14.80 -23.93 7.08
C LEU A 198 15.05 -25.42 7.37
N GLU A 199 14.66 -26.32 6.49
CA GLU A 199 14.90 -27.75 6.61
C GLU A 199 16.41 -28.09 6.55
N LEU A 200 17.16 -27.43 5.67
CA LEU A 200 18.61 -27.60 5.61
C LEU A 200 19.29 -27.09 6.87
N LEU A 201 18.93 -25.85 7.27
CA LEU A 201 19.52 -25.21 8.46
C LEU A 201 19.19 -25.98 9.74
N LYS A 202 18.05 -26.69 9.80
CA LYS A 202 17.71 -27.57 10.91
C LYS A 202 18.83 -28.58 11.21
N ASN A 203 19.51 -29.11 10.18
CA ASN A 203 20.60 -30.05 10.37
C ASN A 203 21.89 -29.39 10.90
N ILE A 204 21.92 -28.05 10.91
CA ILE A 204 23.05 -27.22 11.38
C ILE A 204 22.70 -26.55 12.71
N PHE A 205 21.39 -26.41 13.05
CA PHE A 205 20.94 -25.71 14.26
C PHE A 205 21.34 -26.37 15.59
N ASP A 206 21.92 -27.57 15.56
CA ASP A 206 22.43 -28.26 16.73
C ASP A 206 23.96 -28.09 16.90
N LEU A 207 24.58 -27.10 16.22
CA LEU A 207 25.99 -26.75 16.43
C LEU A 207 26.21 -26.18 17.84
N LYS A 208 27.08 -26.80 18.60
CA LYS A 208 27.46 -26.35 19.96
C LYS A 208 27.98 -24.91 19.90
N ASN A 209 27.74 -24.15 20.97
CA ASN A 209 28.18 -22.77 21.12
C ASN A 209 27.57 -21.82 20.07
N CYS A 210 26.44 -22.16 19.46
CA CYS A 210 25.76 -21.35 18.48
C CYS A 210 24.34 -20.96 18.93
N VAL A 211 23.99 -19.70 18.73
CA VAL A 211 22.64 -19.15 18.87
C VAL A 211 22.15 -18.75 17.47
N PHE A 212 21.02 -19.25 17.06
CA PHE A 212 20.40 -18.93 15.78
C PHE A 212 19.24 -17.96 15.98
N VAL A 213 19.24 -16.84 15.28
CA VAL A 213 18.18 -15.83 15.30
C VAL A 213 17.62 -15.69 13.89
N LEU A 214 16.40 -16.16 13.69
CA LEU A 214 15.73 -16.20 12.40
C LEU A 214 14.68 -15.09 12.32
N ALA A 215 14.70 -14.25 11.29
CA ALA A 215 13.60 -13.34 10.99
C ALA A 215 12.65 -14.04 10.01
N ILE A 216 11.45 -14.38 10.47
CA ILE A 216 10.46 -15.09 9.67
C ILE A 216 9.09 -14.38 9.69
N ASP A 217 8.35 -14.59 8.60
CA ASP A 217 6.92 -14.33 8.54
C ASP A 217 6.21 -15.70 8.48
N TYR A 218 5.39 -15.98 9.49
CA TYR A 218 4.70 -17.26 9.64
C TYR A 218 3.84 -17.59 8.41
N ASP A 219 3.13 -16.60 7.87
CA ASP A 219 2.24 -16.79 6.72
C ASP A 219 3.02 -17.14 5.44
N VAL A 220 4.22 -16.61 5.28
CA VAL A 220 5.09 -16.96 4.14
C VAL A 220 5.55 -18.41 4.24
N VAL A 221 5.95 -18.85 5.43
CA VAL A 221 6.38 -20.25 5.64
C VAL A 221 5.20 -21.21 5.44
N ILE A 222 4.00 -20.88 5.95
CA ILE A 222 2.78 -21.67 5.69
C ILE A 222 2.52 -21.82 4.20
N LYS A 223 2.61 -20.73 3.42
CA LYS A 223 2.48 -20.81 1.96
C LYS A 223 3.50 -21.74 1.33
N GLY A 224 4.72 -21.76 1.83
CA GLY A 224 5.79 -22.64 1.38
C GLY A 224 5.56 -24.12 1.75
N LEU A 225 4.81 -24.40 2.80
CA LEU A 225 4.45 -25.76 3.23
C LEU A 225 3.23 -26.35 2.49
N LYS A 226 2.46 -25.54 1.75
CA LYS A 226 1.29 -26.02 0.98
C LYS A 226 1.57 -27.20 0.05
N PRO A 227 2.69 -27.25 -0.68
CA PRO A 227 3.01 -28.40 -1.51
C PRO A 227 3.18 -29.71 -0.73
N LYS A 228 3.60 -29.63 0.55
CA LYS A 228 3.80 -30.80 1.42
C LYS A 228 2.54 -31.21 2.16
N PHE A 229 1.78 -30.25 2.71
CA PHE A 229 0.67 -30.52 3.65
C PHE A 229 -0.71 -30.11 3.11
N GLY A 230 -0.79 -29.53 1.91
CA GLY A 230 -2.02 -28.95 1.38
C GLY A 230 -2.34 -27.57 1.97
N GLU A 231 -3.55 -27.07 1.74
CA GLU A 231 -4.04 -25.83 2.36
C GLU A 231 -4.17 -26.01 3.87
N LEU A 232 -3.83 -24.96 4.64
CA LEU A 232 -3.99 -24.98 6.09
C LEU A 232 -5.48 -25.09 6.45
N THR A 233 -5.82 -26.10 7.24
CA THR A 233 -7.16 -26.38 7.75
C THR A 233 -7.06 -26.86 9.19
N ASP A 234 -8.17 -26.85 9.92
CA ASP A 234 -8.22 -27.36 11.31
C ASP A 234 -7.75 -28.83 11.42
N LYS A 235 -7.84 -29.59 10.30
CA LYS A 235 -7.46 -31.03 10.29
C LYS A 235 -5.96 -31.24 10.22
N ASN A 236 -5.21 -30.35 9.55
CA ASN A 236 -3.76 -30.47 9.33
C ASN A 236 -2.93 -29.41 10.06
N GLU A 237 -3.53 -28.54 10.86
CA GLU A 237 -2.84 -27.50 11.65
C GLU A 237 -1.70 -28.07 12.50
N ARG A 238 -1.90 -29.29 13.05
CA ARG A 238 -0.88 -29.97 13.84
C ARG A 238 0.39 -30.30 13.05
N GLU A 239 0.28 -30.59 11.76
CA GLU A 239 1.43 -30.90 10.90
C GLU A 239 2.28 -29.63 10.68
N PHE A 240 1.61 -28.50 10.41
CA PHE A 240 2.28 -27.20 10.29
C PHE A 240 2.97 -26.81 11.59
N ARG A 241 2.31 -26.92 12.73
CA ARG A 241 2.93 -26.66 14.06
C ARG A 241 4.13 -27.57 14.30
N SER A 242 4.01 -28.86 14.03
CA SER A 242 5.11 -29.82 14.22
C SER A 242 6.34 -29.49 13.35
N PHE A 243 6.16 -28.85 12.21
CA PHE A 243 7.29 -28.37 11.40
C PHE A 243 8.07 -27.31 12.15
N PHE A 244 7.40 -26.29 12.69
CA PHE A 244 8.04 -25.22 13.45
C PHE A 244 8.66 -25.71 14.76
N ASP A 245 7.96 -26.57 15.50
CA ASP A 245 8.45 -27.12 16.79
C ASP A 245 9.76 -27.92 16.64
N LYS A 246 10.01 -28.50 15.46
CA LYS A 246 11.25 -29.21 15.17
C LYS A 246 12.44 -28.30 14.89
N ILE A 247 12.21 -27.03 14.56
CA ILE A 247 13.23 -26.08 14.14
C ILE A 247 13.46 -25.00 15.19
N ILE A 248 12.38 -24.50 15.79
CA ILE A 248 12.36 -23.32 16.65
C ILE A 248 12.14 -23.75 18.10
N GLN A 249 13.11 -23.43 18.97
CA GLN A 249 12.97 -23.66 20.42
C GLN A 249 12.31 -22.47 21.12
N LEU A 250 12.54 -21.23 20.63
CA LEU A 250 11.90 -20.04 21.18
C LEU A 250 11.22 -19.23 20.06
N PRO A 251 9.90 -19.31 19.91
CA PRO A 251 9.17 -18.37 19.10
C PRO A 251 9.03 -17.03 19.83
N PHE A 252 9.40 -15.93 19.19
CA PHE A 252 9.24 -14.59 19.70
C PHE A 252 8.44 -13.76 18.70
N SER A 253 7.19 -13.47 19.01
CA SER A 253 6.34 -12.61 18.19
C SER A 253 6.70 -11.15 18.42
N MET A 254 6.88 -10.38 17.34
CA MET A 254 7.11 -8.95 17.44
C MET A 254 5.93 -8.28 18.14
N PRO A 255 6.15 -7.50 19.22
CA PRO A 255 5.08 -6.97 20.05
C PRO A 255 4.41 -5.73 19.43
N VAL A 256 3.98 -5.84 18.18
CA VAL A 256 3.45 -4.71 17.37
C VAL A 256 2.23 -4.07 18.03
N ALA A 257 1.39 -4.86 18.69
CA ALA A 257 0.22 -4.35 19.44
C ALA A 257 0.60 -3.48 20.65
N SER A 258 1.82 -3.63 21.18
CA SER A 258 2.32 -2.89 22.35
C SER A 258 3.23 -1.71 21.94
N TYR A 259 3.36 -1.43 20.67
CA TYR A 259 4.19 -0.31 20.21
C TYR A 259 3.58 1.03 20.61
N ASN A 260 4.45 1.95 21.04
CA ASN A 260 4.07 3.32 21.36
C ASN A 260 3.88 4.15 20.09
N VAL A 261 2.74 3.92 19.41
CA VAL A 261 2.39 4.59 18.15
C VAL A 261 2.22 6.09 18.35
N ASP A 262 1.64 6.50 19.47
CA ASP A 262 1.34 7.90 19.76
C ASP A 262 2.61 8.73 19.84
N THR A 263 3.65 8.24 20.52
CA THR A 263 4.96 8.90 20.58
C THR A 263 5.58 9.04 19.20
N PHE A 264 5.55 7.95 18.41
CA PHE A 264 6.07 7.98 17.03
C PHE A 264 5.32 9.01 16.17
N LEU A 265 3.98 9.02 16.21
CA LEU A 265 3.15 9.92 15.42
C LEU A 265 3.43 11.38 15.75
N VAL A 266 3.43 11.75 17.03
CA VAL A 266 3.68 13.12 17.47
C VAL A 266 5.06 13.59 17.02
N GLU A 267 6.12 12.78 17.22
CA GLU A 267 7.45 13.12 16.78
C GLU A 267 7.56 13.24 15.25
N ALA A 268 7.00 12.28 14.52
CA ALA A 268 7.04 12.23 13.07
C ALA A 268 6.27 13.40 12.42
N LEU A 269 5.05 13.69 12.89
CA LEU A 269 4.23 14.80 12.38
C LEU A 269 4.83 16.17 12.71
N ASN A 270 5.48 16.30 13.88
CA ASN A 270 6.22 17.51 14.24
C ASN A 270 7.49 17.69 13.37
N GLU A 271 8.21 16.60 13.06
CA GLU A 271 9.44 16.64 12.25
C GLU A 271 9.18 17.09 10.81
N ILE A 272 8.06 16.65 10.21
CA ILE A 272 7.63 17.08 8.88
C ILE A 272 6.83 18.38 8.88
N GLU A 273 6.56 18.98 10.06
CA GLU A 273 5.79 20.22 10.24
C GLU A 273 4.37 20.17 9.62
N PHE A 274 3.76 18.97 9.59
CA PHE A 274 2.40 18.80 9.04
C PHE A 274 1.35 19.49 9.91
N PHE A 275 1.47 19.35 11.23
CA PHE A 275 0.75 20.15 12.22
C PHE A 275 1.70 21.09 12.94
N GLY A 276 1.20 22.22 13.39
CA GLY A 276 1.94 23.13 14.26
C GLY A 276 2.20 22.49 15.64
N LYS A 277 3.29 22.90 16.31
CA LYS A 277 3.64 22.36 17.64
C LYS A 277 2.52 22.57 18.68
N GLU A 278 1.80 23.67 18.60
CA GLU A 278 0.68 23.97 19.50
C GLU A 278 -0.57 23.14 19.14
N GLU A 279 -0.79 22.85 17.85
CA GLU A 279 -1.88 21.95 17.41
C GLU A 279 -1.70 20.54 17.99
N LEU A 280 -0.48 19.99 17.95
CA LEU A 280 -0.17 18.65 18.48
C LEU A 280 -0.23 18.53 20.01
N LYS A 281 -0.24 19.65 20.75
CA LYS A 281 -0.49 19.67 22.20
C LYS A 281 -1.97 19.52 22.56
N ASN A 282 -2.86 19.68 21.59
CA ASN A 282 -4.29 19.50 21.81
C ASN A 282 -4.60 18.00 21.98
N ALA A 283 -5.04 17.62 23.19
CA ALA A 283 -5.31 16.22 23.54
C ALA A 283 -6.38 15.61 22.63
N THR A 284 -7.44 16.35 22.28
CA THR A 284 -8.51 15.87 21.40
C THR A 284 -7.99 15.58 19.99
N LEU A 285 -7.12 16.43 19.44
CA LEU A 285 -6.51 16.19 18.15
C LEU A 285 -5.60 14.95 18.20
N ALA A 286 -4.75 14.86 19.22
CA ALA A 286 -3.86 13.70 19.38
C ALA A 286 -4.63 12.39 19.50
N GLU A 287 -5.71 12.36 20.27
CA GLU A 287 -6.61 11.21 20.39
C GLU A 287 -7.27 10.85 19.06
N THR A 288 -7.78 11.85 18.32
CA THR A 288 -8.38 11.65 17.00
C THR A 288 -7.38 11.04 16.01
N LEU A 289 -6.13 11.55 15.96
CA LEU A 289 -5.08 11.01 15.09
C LEU A 289 -4.70 9.57 15.49
N SER A 290 -4.64 9.28 16.79
CA SER A 290 -4.39 7.95 17.32
C SER A 290 -5.50 6.97 16.92
N ASP A 291 -6.76 7.35 17.10
CA ASP A 291 -7.93 6.53 16.73
C ASP A 291 -7.95 6.23 15.23
N ILE A 292 -7.77 7.26 14.38
CA ILE A 292 -7.69 7.10 12.93
C ILE A 292 -6.58 6.11 12.56
N THR A 293 -5.41 6.23 13.19
CA THR A 293 -4.27 5.34 12.94
C THR A 293 -4.57 3.91 13.34
N ARG A 294 -5.17 3.70 14.51
CA ARG A 294 -5.57 2.35 15.00
C ARG A 294 -6.62 1.69 14.11
N LEU A 295 -7.58 2.47 13.62
CA LEU A 295 -8.61 1.99 12.71
C LEU A 295 -8.10 1.72 11.29
N SER A 296 -6.89 2.11 10.94
CA SER A 296 -6.36 2.04 9.57
C SER A 296 -4.99 1.36 9.49
N VAL A 297 -3.90 2.13 9.45
CA VAL A 297 -2.52 1.65 9.25
C VAL A 297 -2.00 0.83 10.44
N GLY A 298 -2.65 0.94 11.58
CA GLY A 298 -2.29 0.22 12.80
C GLY A 298 -0.92 0.63 13.34
N SER A 299 -0.23 -0.35 13.96
CA SER A 299 1.03 -0.12 14.67
C SER A 299 2.26 -0.58 13.87
N ASN A 300 2.11 -0.93 12.58
CA ASN A 300 3.25 -1.40 11.77
C ASN A 300 4.21 -0.24 11.45
N PRO A 301 5.48 -0.28 11.89
CA PRO A 301 6.44 0.81 11.74
C PRO A 301 6.63 1.28 10.28
N ARG A 302 6.64 0.36 9.31
CA ARG A 302 6.79 0.71 7.89
C ARG A 302 5.57 1.45 7.36
N SER A 303 4.37 1.00 7.72
CA SER A 303 3.12 1.67 7.33
C SER A 303 3.05 3.08 7.92
N LEU A 304 3.49 3.28 9.16
CA LEU A 304 3.56 4.59 9.82
C LEU A 304 4.60 5.52 9.16
N LYS A 305 5.78 5.00 8.79
CA LYS A 305 6.78 5.77 8.03
C LYS A 305 6.27 6.15 6.65
N ARG A 306 5.57 5.24 5.97
CA ARG A 306 4.93 5.52 4.68
C ARG A 306 3.86 6.60 4.81
N LEU A 307 3.02 6.53 5.84
CA LEU A 307 2.04 7.57 6.17
C LEU A 307 2.72 8.93 6.31
N THR A 308 3.76 9.01 7.13
CA THR A 308 4.51 10.26 7.37
C THR A 308 5.10 10.82 6.07
N ASN A 309 5.71 9.98 5.25
CA ASN A 309 6.31 10.40 3.97
C ASN A 309 5.25 10.89 2.98
N THR A 310 4.10 10.23 2.93
CA THR A 310 2.96 10.63 2.09
C THR A 310 2.42 11.99 2.53
N LEU A 311 2.21 12.19 3.82
CA LEU A 311 1.75 13.47 4.38
C LEU A 311 2.75 14.60 4.14
N SER A 312 4.05 14.32 4.28
CA SER A 312 5.10 15.31 3.98
C SER A 312 5.06 15.76 2.52
N LEU A 313 4.91 14.83 1.58
CA LEU A 313 4.80 15.18 0.16
C LEU A 313 3.54 16.02 -0.11
N ILE A 314 2.41 15.65 0.46
CA ILE A 314 1.15 16.41 0.34
C ILE A 314 1.31 17.81 0.92
N SER A 315 1.97 17.97 2.08
CA SER A 315 2.25 19.27 2.70
C SER A 315 3.07 20.17 1.76
N ILE A 316 4.14 19.65 1.15
CA ILE A 316 4.98 20.39 0.21
C ILE A 316 4.19 20.81 -1.05
N ILE A 317 3.33 19.94 -1.56
CA ILE A 317 2.45 20.26 -2.70
C ILE A 317 1.49 21.39 -2.31
N ASN A 318 0.85 21.27 -1.15
CA ASN A 318 -0.10 22.26 -0.66
C ASN A 318 0.56 23.64 -0.42
N GLU A 319 1.76 23.69 0.15
CA GLU A 319 2.52 24.93 0.29
C GLU A 319 2.84 25.57 -1.07
N SER A 320 3.15 24.74 -2.07
CA SER A 320 3.44 25.20 -3.43
C SER A 320 2.20 25.76 -4.13
N LEU A 321 1.02 25.17 -3.86
CA LEU A 321 -0.27 25.64 -4.36
C LEU A 321 -0.76 26.88 -3.60
N ALA A 322 -0.57 26.95 -2.27
CA ALA A 322 -0.99 28.06 -1.43
C ALA A 322 -0.22 29.36 -1.73
N LYS A 323 1.02 29.29 -2.20
CA LYS A 323 1.76 30.48 -2.73
C LYS A 323 1.02 31.17 -3.88
N ASN A 324 0.10 30.48 -4.55
CA ASN A 324 -0.70 30.98 -5.65
C ASN A 324 -2.17 31.30 -5.25
N SER A 325 -2.60 30.94 -4.04
CA SER A 325 -3.94 31.21 -3.51
C SER A 325 -3.81 31.50 -2.01
N ASN A 326 -4.26 32.66 -1.54
CA ASN A 326 -4.16 33.13 -0.15
C ASN A 326 -4.97 32.27 0.87
N SER A 327 -5.09 30.97 0.69
CA SER A 327 -5.88 30.07 1.53
C SER A 327 -4.95 29.14 2.30
N ALA A 328 -4.79 29.39 3.61
CA ALA A 328 -4.11 28.46 4.51
C ALA A 328 -5.05 27.29 4.86
N GLN A 329 -4.51 26.07 4.90
CA GLN A 329 -5.25 24.88 5.35
C GLN A 329 -5.58 25.01 6.84
N THR A 330 -6.82 24.70 7.20
CA THR A 330 -7.25 24.62 8.59
C THR A 330 -6.77 23.31 9.24
N THR A 331 -6.75 23.25 10.58
CA THR A 331 -6.48 21.98 11.31
C THR A 331 -7.47 20.89 10.91
N LYS A 332 -8.72 21.26 10.63
CA LYS A 332 -9.76 20.34 10.13
C LYS A 332 -9.37 19.71 8.78
N ASP A 333 -8.92 20.52 7.81
CA ASP A 333 -8.49 20.04 6.49
C ASP A 333 -7.29 19.11 6.59
N LYS A 334 -6.33 19.45 7.45
CA LYS A 334 -5.15 18.61 7.73
C LYS A 334 -5.55 17.27 8.35
N THR A 335 -6.49 17.26 9.29
CA THR A 335 -6.99 16.04 9.95
C THR A 335 -7.73 15.15 8.95
N LEU A 336 -8.54 15.73 8.07
CA LEU A 336 -9.20 15.00 7.00
C LEU A 336 -8.21 14.42 5.99
N ASN A 337 -7.19 15.20 5.57
CA ASN A 337 -6.09 14.70 4.75
C ASN A 337 -5.39 13.51 5.40
N PHE A 338 -5.10 13.61 6.70
CA PHE A 338 -4.50 12.51 7.46
C PHE A 338 -5.38 11.26 7.42
N ALA A 339 -6.67 11.37 7.67
CA ALA A 339 -7.61 10.25 7.67
C ALA A 339 -7.71 9.58 6.28
N LEU A 340 -7.80 10.37 5.21
CA LEU A 340 -7.89 9.85 3.84
C LEU A 340 -6.59 9.19 3.38
N VAL A 341 -5.42 9.71 3.77
CA VAL A 341 -4.13 9.07 3.50
C VAL A 341 -4.00 7.76 4.28
N CYS A 342 -4.45 7.72 5.52
CA CYS A 342 -4.53 6.49 6.30
C CYS A 342 -5.41 5.44 5.60
N MET A 343 -6.58 5.84 5.10
CA MET A 343 -7.47 4.96 4.33
C MET A 343 -6.83 4.50 3.03
N GLN A 344 -6.16 5.38 2.30
CA GLN A 344 -5.45 5.06 1.06
C GLN A 344 -4.39 3.97 1.28
N ILE A 345 -3.66 4.04 2.39
CA ILE A 345 -2.60 3.09 2.71
C ILE A 345 -3.16 1.75 3.18
N ALA A 346 -4.15 1.79 4.08
CA ALA A 346 -4.69 0.60 4.74
C ALA A 346 -5.76 -0.12 3.89
N TYR A 347 -6.63 0.64 3.24
CA TYR A 347 -7.83 0.16 2.55
C TYR A 347 -7.95 0.73 1.13
N PRO A 348 -6.97 0.47 0.23
CA PRO A 348 -6.93 1.09 -1.09
C PRO A 348 -8.17 0.80 -1.95
N TYR A 349 -8.83 -0.35 -1.76
CA TYR A 349 -10.07 -0.66 -2.45
C TYR A 349 -11.19 0.32 -2.03
N ILE A 350 -11.39 0.52 -0.73
CA ILE A 350 -12.42 1.45 -0.21
C ILE A 350 -12.08 2.89 -0.58
N TYR A 351 -10.81 3.30 -0.49
CA TYR A 351 -10.36 4.62 -0.94
C TYR A 351 -10.68 4.87 -2.41
N ASN A 352 -10.50 3.87 -3.29
CA ASN A 352 -10.87 3.99 -4.70
C ASN A 352 -12.38 4.15 -4.89
N GLN A 353 -13.21 3.48 -4.07
CA GLN A 353 -14.67 3.68 -4.11
C GLN A 353 -15.05 5.11 -3.68
N LEU A 354 -14.40 5.67 -2.65
CA LEU A 354 -14.58 7.07 -2.27
C LEU A 354 -14.16 8.06 -3.37
N THR A 355 -13.19 7.69 -4.21
CA THR A 355 -12.80 8.53 -5.36
C THR A 355 -13.90 8.60 -6.42
N GLU A 356 -14.67 7.53 -6.60
CA GLU A 356 -15.78 7.47 -7.54
C GLU A 356 -17.09 8.02 -6.96
N GLU A 357 -17.39 7.67 -5.70
CA GLU A 357 -18.62 8.04 -4.99
C GLU A 357 -18.23 8.58 -3.59
N PRO A 358 -17.80 9.86 -3.50
CA PRO A 358 -17.22 10.42 -2.27
C PRO A 358 -18.22 10.63 -1.13
N ASP A 359 -19.51 10.67 -1.41
CA ASP A 359 -20.58 10.74 -0.40
C ASP A 359 -20.96 9.32 0.06
N PHE A 360 -20.12 8.72 0.90
CA PHE A 360 -20.32 7.34 1.34
C PHE A 360 -21.59 7.15 2.17
N LYS A 361 -22.12 8.18 2.84
CA LYS A 361 -23.40 8.10 3.56
C LYS A 361 -24.58 7.86 2.63
N LYS A 362 -24.40 8.11 1.31
CA LYS A 362 -25.39 7.83 0.26
C LYS A 362 -25.11 6.54 -0.52
N TRP A 363 -24.20 5.70 -0.06
CA TRP A 363 -24.01 4.39 -0.69
C TRP A 363 -25.26 3.53 -0.46
N ASP A 364 -25.92 3.18 -1.56
CA ASP A 364 -27.21 2.47 -1.62
C ASP A 364 -27.13 1.21 -2.50
N GLU A 365 -28.27 0.57 -2.72
CA GLU A 365 -28.37 -0.57 -3.65
C GLU A 365 -27.97 -0.21 -5.09
N GLY A 366 -28.08 1.03 -5.51
CA GLY A 366 -27.60 1.50 -6.81
C GLY A 366 -26.07 1.38 -6.92
N VAL A 367 -25.34 1.80 -5.88
CA VAL A 367 -23.89 1.64 -5.77
C VAL A 367 -23.52 0.15 -5.71
N ALA A 368 -24.26 -0.63 -4.92
CA ALA A 368 -24.04 -2.07 -4.80
C ALA A 368 -24.22 -2.81 -6.15
N ALA A 369 -25.23 -2.43 -6.93
CA ALA A 369 -25.48 -2.98 -8.27
C ALA A 369 -24.38 -2.57 -9.27
N LYS A 370 -23.92 -1.30 -9.25
CA LYS A 370 -22.82 -0.77 -10.08
C LYS A 370 -21.54 -1.56 -9.83
N LEU A 371 -21.25 -1.88 -8.57
CA LEU A 371 -20.07 -2.66 -8.15
C LEU A 371 -20.25 -4.18 -8.30
N LYS A 372 -21.43 -4.63 -8.72
CA LYS A 372 -21.77 -6.07 -8.84
C LYS A 372 -21.56 -6.83 -7.52
N LEU A 373 -21.97 -6.24 -6.40
CA LEU A 373 -21.87 -6.87 -5.09
C LEU A 373 -22.94 -7.96 -4.96
N ARG A 374 -22.54 -9.11 -4.35
CA ARG A 374 -23.52 -10.14 -4.04
C ARG A 374 -24.54 -9.67 -3.00
N GLN A 375 -25.72 -10.23 -3.03
CA GLN A 375 -26.69 -10.01 -1.97
C GLN A 375 -26.24 -10.68 -0.67
N LEU A 376 -26.66 -10.12 0.47
CA LEU A 376 -26.46 -10.74 1.77
C LEU A 376 -27.22 -12.05 1.86
N THR A 377 -26.61 -13.08 2.42
CA THR A 377 -27.30 -14.30 2.82
C THR A 377 -28.21 -14.04 4.02
N ASP A 378 -29.20 -14.92 4.24
CA ASP A 378 -30.13 -14.73 5.35
C ASP A 378 -29.38 -14.80 6.70
N SER A 379 -28.38 -15.67 6.84
CA SER A 379 -27.51 -15.76 8.02
C SER A 379 -26.70 -14.47 8.25
N GLU A 380 -26.21 -13.81 7.18
CA GLU A 380 -25.50 -12.53 7.28
C GLU A 380 -26.44 -11.40 7.69
N LYS A 381 -27.67 -11.38 7.18
CA LYS A 381 -28.68 -10.40 7.60
C LYS A 381 -29.01 -10.55 9.08
N GLU A 382 -29.29 -11.77 9.54
CA GLU A 382 -29.53 -12.06 10.96
C GLU A 382 -28.34 -11.65 11.84
N SER A 383 -27.11 -11.89 11.38
CA SER A 383 -25.90 -11.50 12.12
C SER A 383 -25.72 -9.98 12.20
N LEU A 384 -26.07 -9.25 11.14
CA LEU A 384 -25.99 -7.79 11.11
C LEU A 384 -27.13 -7.15 11.94
N GLU A 385 -28.34 -7.71 11.89
CA GLU A 385 -29.47 -7.27 12.70
C GLU A 385 -29.27 -7.53 14.20
N ALA A 386 -28.43 -8.48 14.55
CA ALA A 386 -28.07 -8.77 15.95
C ALA A 386 -27.01 -7.82 16.52
N THR A 387 -26.38 -7.00 15.67
CA THR A 387 -25.39 -6.00 16.07
C THR A 387 -25.94 -4.61 15.78
N ASP A 388 -26.07 -3.74 16.77
CA ASP A 388 -26.52 -2.34 16.63
C ASP A 388 -25.52 -1.47 15.79
N GLU A 389 -24.58 -2.10 15.05
CA GLU A 389 -23.44 -1.43 14.41
C GLU A 389 -23.54 -1.31 12.88
N PHE A 390 -24.60 -1.86 12.23
CA PHE A 390 -24.80 -1.81 10.78
C PHE A 390 -26.26 -1.49 10.43
N ASP A 391 -26.81 -0.46 11.08
CA ASP A 391 -28.21 -0.06 10.89
C ASP A 391 -28.42 0.70 9.58
N ASP A 392 -27.44 1.51 9.19
CA ASP A 392 -27.50 2.35 8.00
C ASP A 392 -27.31 1.56 6.70
N GLU A 393 -27.98 1.98 5.63
CA GLU A 393 -27.89 1.33 4.31
C GLU A 393 -26.46 1.33 3.76
N TRP A 394 -25.72 2.43 3.93
CA TRP A 394 -24.34 2.54 3.47
C TRP A 394 -23.41 1.55 4.18
N GLU A 395 -23.65 1.22 5.43
CA GLU A 395 -22.86 0.24 6.19
C GLU A 395 -23.10 -1.18 5.68
N LYS A 396 -24.33 -1.51 5.30
CA LYS A 396 -24.68 -2.79 4.66
C LYS A 396 -23.99 -2.92 3.29
N VAL A 397 -23.91 -1.84 2.53
CA VAL A 397 -23.16 -1.79 1.26
C VAL A 397 -21.66 -1.94 1.52
N LEU A 398 -21.12 -1.25 2.53
CA LEU A 398 -19.72 -1.38 2.95
C LEU A 398 -19.39 -2.83 3.35
N PHE A 399 -20.24 -3.47 4.13
CA PHE A 399 -20.07 -4.88 4.51
C PHE A 399 -19.93 -5.77 3.27
N ARG A 400 -20.84 -5.61 2.29
CA ARG A 400 -20.79 -6.38 1.03
C ARG A 400 -19.53 -6.08 0.21
N MET A 401 -19.04 -4.83 0.20
CA MET A 401 -17.75 -4.48 -0.41
C MET A 401 -16.60 -5.23 0.26
N CYS A 402 -16.58 -5.28 1.58
CA CYS A 402 -15.55 -5.97 2.35
C CYS A 402 -15.59 -7.49 2.14
N GLN A 403 -16.75 -8.08 1.96
CA GLN A 403 -16.87 -9.51 1.66
C GLN A 403 -16.39 -9.88 0.25
N LYS A 404 -16.33 -8.94 -0.68
CA LYS A 404 -15.78 -9.15 -2.02
C LYS A 404 -14.25 -9.31 -2.01
N GLU A 405 -13.58 -8.66 -1.08
CA GLU A 405 -12.12 -8.62 -0.96
C GLU A 405 -11.68 -9.37 0.31
N VAL A 406 -11.05 -10.52 0.15
CA VAL A 406 -10.69 -11.42 1.27
C VAL A 406 -9.92 -10.72 2.39
N TYR A 407 -9.02 -9.77 2.06
CA TYR A 407 -8.23 -9.04 3.06
C TYR A 407 -9.04 -8.00 3.86
N LEU A 408 -10.24 -7.64 3.40
CA LEU A 408 -11.14 -6.69 4.06
C LEU A 408 -12.22 -7.36 4.92
N SER A 409 -12.49 -8.66 4.72
CA SER A 409 -13.61 -9.36 5.37
C SER A 409 -13.61 -9.20 6.91
N ASN A 410 -12.43 -9.23 7.53
CA ASN A 410 -12.26 -9.07 8.98
C ASN A 410 -11.99 -7.62 9.42
N ARG A 411 -12.10 -6.64 8.51
CA ARG A 411 -11.77 -5.23 8.75
C ARG A 411 -12.97 -4.30 8.66
N VAL A 412 -14.16 -4.83 8.42
CA VAL A 412 -15.37 -4.03 8.17
C VAL A 412 -15.68 -3.05 9.30
N PHE A 413 -15.56 -3.46 10.57
CA PHE A 413 -15.75 -2.60 11.75
C PHE A 413 -14.72 -1.46 11.81
N SER A 414 -13.46 -1.76 11.54
CA SER A 414 -12.40 -0.74 11.51
C SER A 414 -12.64 0.28 10.39
N ILE A 415 -13.12 -0.18 9.23
CA ILE A 415 -13.40 0.68 8.07
C ILE A 415 -14.63 1.54 8.33
N SER A 416 -15.73 0.96 8.88
CA SER A 416 -16.91 1.72 9.27
C SER A 416 -16.57 2.78 10.32
N GLY A 417 -15.82 2.41 11.37
CA GLY A 417 -15.34 3.35 12.38
C GLY A 417 -14.48 4.48 11.80
N LEU A 418 -13.62 4.19 10.82
CA LEU A 418 -12.80 5.20 10.15
C LEU A 418 -13.65 6.15 9.29
N LEU A 419 -14.64 5.62 8.56
CA LEU A 419 -15.57 6.43 7.77
C LEU A 419 -16.42 7.33 8.67
N ASN A 420 -16.92 6.82 9.80
CA ASN A 420 -17.63 7.63 10.77
C ASN A 420 -16.75 8.75 11.36
N LYS A 421 -15.47 8.47 11.68
CA LYS A 421 -14.51 9.52 12.08
C LYS A 421 -14.32 10.59 11.00
N ILE A 422 -14.30 10.20 9.72
CA ILE A 422 -14.23 11.15 8.58
C ILE A 422 -15.49 12.02 8.55
N ALA A 423 -16.68 11.45 8.71
CA ALA A 423 -17.92 12.20 8.79
C ALA A 423 -17.93 13.19 9.96
N ASP A 424 -17.49 12.74 11.16
CA ASP A 424 -17.39 13.60 12.35
C ASP A 424 -16.42 14.79 12.12
N ILE A 425 -15.28 14.56 11.46
CA ILE A 425 -14.35 15.62 11.10
C ILE A 425 -15.02 16.63 10.15
N VAL A 426 -15.76 16.17 9.16
CA VAL A 426 -16.47 17.04 8.22
C VAL A 426 -17.60 17.81 8.92
N ASN A 427 -18.27 17.18 9.90
CA ASN A 427 -19.32 17.79 10.71
C ASN A 427 -20.40 18.52 9.90
N ASN A 428 -20.70 18.00 8.69
CA ASN A 428 -21.74 18.50 7.81
C ASN A 428 -22.09 17.44 6.76
N ASP A 429 -23.12 16.66 7.00
CA ASP A 429 -23.52 15.55 6.13
C ASP A 429 -24.02 16.02 4.74
N GLU A 430 -24.57 17.24 4.63
CA GLU A 430 -25.06 17.76 3.34
C GLU A 430 -23.93 18.03 2.34
N HIS A 431 -22.72 18.33 2.82
CA HIS A 431 -21.54 18.64 1.99
C HIS A 431 -20.42 17.59 2.11
N LEU A 432 -20.68 16.44 2.74
CA LEU A 432 -19.67 15.39 2.96
C LEU A 432 -18.94 15.01 1.68
N GLY A 433 -19.68 14.70 0.62
CA GLY A 433 -19.10 14.30 -0.67
C GLY A 433 -18.23 15.37 -1.32
N GLU A 434 -18.62 16.65 -1.22
CA GLU A 434 -17.85 17.77 -1.80
C GLU A 434 -16.53 17.97 -1.05
N VAL A 435 -16.57 17.96 0.28
CA VAL A 435 -15.39 18.13 1.13
C VAL A 435 -14.43 16.97 0.95
N VAL A 436 -14.93 15.72 0.98
CA VAL A 436 -14.10 14.52 0.77
C VAL A 436 -13.48 14.52 -0.62
N SER A 437 -14.27 14.85 -1.68
CA SER A 437 -13.76 14.94 -3.06
C SER A 437 -12.64 15.96 -3.20
N SER A 438 -12.77 17.13 -2.59
CA SER A 438 -11.76 18.19 -2.67
C SER A 438 -10.42 17.77 -2.06
N VAL A 439 -10.44 16.99 -0.99
CA VAL A 439 -9.24 16.49 -0.31
C VAL A 439 -8.65 15.29 -1.06
N ILE A 440 -9.48 14.40 -1.62
CA ILE A 440 -9.03 13.27 -2.44
C ILE A 440 -8.25 13.76 -3.66
N GLU A 441 -8.70 14.83 -4.33
CA GLU A 441 -7.99 15.41 -5.48
C GLU A 441 -6.53 15.79 -5.14
N LEU A 442 -6.27 16.27 -3.93
CA LEU A 442 -4.92 16.60 -3.46
C LEU A 442 -4.07 15.36 -3.14
N SER A 443 -4.69 14.32 -2.60
CA SER A 443 -4.00 13.08 -2.20
C SER A 443 -3.84 12.06 -3.33
N ALA A 444 -4.51 12.25 -4.46
CA ALA A 444 -4.46 11.33 -5.62
C ALA A 444 -3.03 11.12 -6.18
N VAL A 445 -2.13 12.10 -6.02
CA VAL A 445 -0.73 12.04 -6.48
C VAL A 445 0.06 10.90 -5.82
N THR A 446 -0.37 10.44 -4.64
CA THR A 446 0.31 9.40 -3.87
C THR A 446 -0.33 8.01 -4.02
N ASN A 447 -1.39 7.88 -4.84
CA ASN A 447 -2.09 6.62 -5.06
C ASN A 447 -1.36 5.75 -6.10
N LEU A 448 -0.87 4.58 -5.69
CA LEU A 448 -0.14 3.65 -6.57
C LEU A 448 -1.01 3.03 -7.68
N LYS A 449 -2.35 2.99 -7.52
CA LYS A 449 -3.29 2.47 -8.53
C LYS A 449 -3.78 3.54 -9.51
N ALA A 450 -3.43 4.80 -9.33
CA ALA A 450 -3.79 5.88 -10.25
C ALA A 450 -3.10 5.78 -11.63
N PHE A 451 -2.22 4.79 -11.83
CA PHE A 451 -1.54 4.57 -13.13
C PHE A 451 -2.48 4.07 -14.24
N ASP A 452 -3.65 3.49 -13.91
CA ASP A 452 -4.63 3.05 -14.92
C ASP A 452 -5.73 4.08 -15.22
N ALA A 453 -5.84 5.14 -14.42
CA ALA A 453 -6.66 6.30 -14.76
C ALA A 453 -5.76 7.35 -15.42
N PRO A 454 -6.19 7.97 -16.55
CA PRO A 454 -5.43 9.08 -17.11
C PRO A 454 -5.24 10.13 -16.03
N MET A 455 -3.96 10.38 -15.67
CA MET A 455 -3.54 11.31 -14.63
C MET A 455 -4.21 12.65 -14.87
N LYS A 456 -5.29 12.93 -14.17
CA LYS A 456 -5.82 14.29 -14.06
C LYS A 456 -4.84 15.04 -13.16
N LEU A 457 -3.88 15.70 -13.78
CA LEU A 457 -3.05 16.69 -13.07
C LEU A 457 -3.99 17.62 -12.29
N PRO A 458 -3.66 18.02 -11.05
CA PRO A 458 -4.38 19.05 -10.33
C PRO A 458 -4.16 20.39 -11.04
N GLY A 459 -4.83 20.57 -12.15
CA GLY A 459 -5.10 21.87 -12.73
C GLY A 459 -6.30 22.44 -12.00
N LYS A 460 -6.27 23.71 -11.64
CA LYS A 460 -7.39 24.44 -11.07
C LYS A 460 -8.70 24.07 -11.80
N PHE A 461 -9.38 23.04 -11.34
CA PHE A 461 -10.75 22.75 -11.74
C PHE A 461 -11.65 23.58 -10.84
N ASN A 462 -11.63 24.90 -11.03
CA ASN A 462 -12.77 25.69 -10.72
C ASN A 462 -13.87 25.24 -11.68
N ARG A 463 -14.61 24.19 -11.34
CA ARG A 463 -15.97 24.04 -11.87
C ARG A 463 -16.65 25.31 -11.42
N ASP A 464 -17.02 26.14 -12.39
CA ASP A 464 -17.88 27.27 -12.13
C ASP A 464 -19.24 26.72 -11.68
N LEU A 465 -19.44 26.69 -10.37
CA LEU A 465 -20.67 26.24 -9.71
C LEU A 465 -21.65 27.43 -9.53
N SER A 466 -21.28 28.62 -10.03
CA SER A 466 -22.12 29.80 -9.90
C SER A 466 -23.44 29.59 -10.66
N ASN A 467 -24.53 29.92 -10.02
CA ASN A 467 -25.80 30.14 -10.69
C ASN A 467 -25.70 31.46 -11.48
N TYR A 468 -26.47 31.56 -12.53
CA TYR A 468 -26.49 32.76 -13.37
C TYR A 468 -27.89 33.30 -13.50
N LYS A 469 -28.02 34.62 -13.51
CA LYS A 469 -29.29 35.30 -13.75
C LYS A 469 -29.28 35.94 -15.15
N PHE A 470 -30.28 35.65 -15.98
CA PHE A 470 -30.52 36.23 -17.28
C PHE A 470 -31.99 36.51 -17.47
N ASN A 471 -32.36 37.71 -17.95
CA ASN A 471 -33.75 38.17 -18.16
C ASN A 471 -34.67 37.88 -16.95
N GLY A 472 -34.17 38.11 -15.72
CA GLY A 472 -34.97 37.92 -14.50
C GLY A 472 -35.05 36.48 -13.99
N LYS A 473 -34.64 35.48 -14.78
CA LYS A 473 -34.65 34.04 -14.43
C LYS A 473 -33.29 33.61 -13.91
N VAL A 474 -33.28 32.78 -12.86
CA VAL A 474 -32.08 32.17 -12.28
C VAL A 474 -31.91 30.77 -12.86
N TYR A 475 -30.69 30.43 -13.26
CA TYR A 475 -30.32 29.15 -13.88
C TYR A 475 -29.33 28.42 -12.99
N ASP A 476 -29.70 27.24 -12.56
CA ASP A 476 -28.86 26.24 -11.87
C ASP A 476 -28.13 25.33 -12.87
N LYS A 477 -28.69 25.17 -14.08
CA LYS A 477 -28.12 24.35 -15.16
C LYS A 477 -27.57 25.21 -16.28
N LYS A 478 -26.25 25.15 -16.50
CA LYS A 478 -25.54 25.90 -17.55
C LYS A 478 -26.06 25.61 -18.95
N VAL A 479 -26.47 24.36 -19.22
CA VAL A 479 -27.03 23.96 -20.52
C VAL A 479 -28.33 24.72 -20.80
N GLN A 480 -29.18 24.87 -19.82
CA GLN A 480 -30.43 25.61 -19.98
C GLN A 480 -30.18 27.11 -20.16
N LEU A 481 -29.23 27.67 -19.44
CA LEU A 481 -28.77 29.06 -19.65
C LEU A 481 -28.26 29.28 -21.07
N VAL A 482 -27.41 28.38 -21.56
CA VAL A 482 -26.86 28.48 -22.94
C VAL A 482 -27.97 28.37 -23.96
N TYR A 483 -28.92 27.45 -23.77
CA TYR A 483 -30.05 27.27 -24.65
C TYR A 483 -30.91 28.55 -24.73
N ASP A 484 -31.33 29.09 -23.59
CA ASP A 484 -32.17 30.29 -23.53
C ASP A 484 -31.43 31.54 -24.08
N LEU A 485 -30.11 31.65 -23.87
CA LEU A 485 -29.31 32.73 -24.42
C LEU A 485 -29.17 32.63 -25.95
N VAL A 486 -28.98 31.43 -26.49
CA VAL A 486 -28.90 31.23 -27.94
C VAL A 486 -30.23 31.47 -28.60
N CYS A 487 -31.33 30.97 -28.01
CA CYS A 487 -32.68 31.28 -28.52
C CYS A 487 -32.95 32.79 -28.56
N HIS A 488 -32.62 33.49 -27.48
CA HIS A 488 -32.81 34.95 -27.43
C HIS A 488 -31.95 35.70 -28.47
N HIS A 489 -30.70 35.24 -28.67
CA HIS A 489 -29.84 35.83 -29.69
C HIS A 489 -30.38 35.62 -31.12
N VAL A 490 -30.88 34.43 -31.44
CA VAL A 490 -31.46 34.08 -32.72
C VAL A 490 -32.76 34.87 -32.98
N GLU A 491 -33.60 35.05 -31.93
CA GLU A 491 -34.81 35.88 -32.02
C GLU A 491 -34.49 37.36 -32.41
N LEU A 492 -33.36 37.90 -31.92
CA LEU A 492 -32.91 39.26 -32.24
C LEU A 492 -32.24 39.37 -33.62
N HIS A 493 -31.77 38.24 -34.16
CA HIS A 493 -31.02 38.15 -35.42
C HIS A 493 -31.58 37.03 -36.31
N PRO A 494 -32.75 37.22 -36.97
CA PRO A 494 -33.45 36.17 -37.73
C PRO A 494 -32.64 35.61 -38.94
N ASP A 495 -31.73 36.38 -39.51
CA ASP A 495 -30.91 35.99 -40.64
C ASP A 495 -29.57 35.35 -40.27
N LEU A 496 -29.42 34.96 -38.99
CA LEU A 496 -28.16 34.41 -38.46
C LEU A 496 -27.90 33.01 -39.01
N THR A 497 -26.69 32.81 -39.55
CA THR A 497 -26.21 31.51 -40.04
C THR A 497 -25.46 30.76 -38.96
N HIS A 498 -25.32 29.42 -39.11
CA HIS A 498 -24.58 28.57 -38.19
C HIS A 498 -23.10 29.00 -38.00
N ALA A 499 -22.47 29.44 -39.09
CA ALA A 499 -21.10 29.92 -39.03
C ALA A 499 -20.98 31.22 -38.20
N GLN A 500 -21.88 32.17 -38.41
CA GLN A 500 -21.95 33.43 -37.64
C GLN A 500 -22.25 33.18 -36.20
N LEU A 501 -23.21 32.30 -35.88
CA LEU A 501 -23.54 31.93 -34.51
C LEU A 501 -22.31 31.40 -33.76
N LYS A 502 -21.50 30.53 -34.37
CA LYS A 502 -20.26 30.01 -33.74
C LYS A 502 -19.20 31.11 -33.55
N GLU A 503 -19.13 32.08 -34.43
CA GLU A 503 -18.23 33.22 -34.30
C GLU A 503 -18.68 34.17 -33.20
N ASP A 504 -19.94 34.52 -33.15
CA ASP A 504 -20.54 35.39 -32.12
C ASP A 504 -20.31 34.85 -30.70
N PHE A 505 -20.56 33.55 -30.49
CA PHE A 505 -20.32 32.88 -29.21
C PHE A 505 -18.92 32.32 -29.03
N ARG A 506 -17.98 32.64 -29.93
CA ARG A 506 -16.54 32.26 -29.86
C ARG A 506 -16.31 30.77 -29.67
N ILE A 507 -17.08 29.94 -30.39
CA ILE A 507 -16.92 28.50 -30.37
C ILE A 507 -15.58 28.12 -31.03
N GLN A 508 -14.75 27.34 -30.31
CA GLN A 508 -13.47 26.86 -30.82
C GLN A 508 -13.66 25.81 -31.92
N LYS A 509 -12.82 25.83 -32.96
CA LYS A 509 -12.88 24.88 -34.08
C LYS A 509 -12.90 23.40 -33.68
N ASN A 510 -12.20 23.05 -32.60
CA ASN A 510 -12.19 21.69 -32.08
C ASN A 510 -13.42 21.34 -31.21
N MET A 511 -14.37 22.25 -31.05
CA MET A 511 -15.61 22.11 -30.28
C MET A 511 -16.85 22.40 -31.15
N ASP A 512 -16.75 22.18 -32.43
CA ASP A 512 -17.86 22.40 -33.38
C ASP A 512 -19.13 21.61 -33.04
N ALA A 513 -18.98 20.48 -32.35
CA ALA A 513 -20.09 19.64 -31.86
C ALA A 513 -20.94 20.32 -30.77
N LEU A 514 -20.54 21.45 -30.18
CA LEU A 514 -21.36 22.13 -29.17
C LEU A 514 -22.64 22.74 -29.76
N PHE A 515 -22.58 23.18 -31.02
CA PHE A 515 -23.71 23.62 -31.84
C PHE A 515 -23.77 22.70 -33.06
N MET A 516 -24.42 21.56 -32.96
CA MET A 516 -24.43 20.52 -33.98
C MET A 516 -25.62 20.69 -34.94
N PRO A 517 -25.42 20.76 -36.26
CA PRO A 517 -26.52 20.67 -37.20
C PRO A 517 -27.33 19.37 -37.03
N PHE A 518 -28.64 19.49 -37.09
CA PHE A 518 -29.54 18.35 -36.84
C PHE A 518 -29.35 17.22 -37.88
N GLU A 519 -29.07 17.53 -39.11
CA GLU A 519 -28.77 16.55 -40.15
C GLU A 519 -27.50 15.74 -39.82
N THR A 520 -26.49 16.39 -39.22
CA THR A 520 -25.27 15.73 -38.77
C THR A 520 -25.56 14.79 -37.58
N TYR A 521 -26.40 15.26 -36.63
CA TYR A 521 -26.85 14.44 -35.50
C TYR A 521 -27.57 13.18 -36.00
N GLU A 522 -28.54 13.32 -36.91
CA GLU A 522 -29.26 12.18 -37.48
C GLU A 522 -28.34 11.20 -38.22
N SER A 523 -27.40 11.72 -39.01
CA SER A 523 -26.42 10.88 -39.71
C SER A 523 -25.60 10.04 -38.78
N ILE A 524 -25.05 10.64 -37.70
CA ILE A 524 -24.25 9.93 -36.69
C ILE A 524 -25.13 8.95 -35.91
N MET A 525 -26.38 9.31 -35.59
CA MET A 525 -27.32 8.41 -34.90
C MET A 525 -27.67 7.18 -35.74
N ARG A 526 -27.84 7.34 -37.07
CA ARG A 526 -28.07 6.21 -37.97
C ARG A 526 -26.85 5.30 -38.10
N GLU A 527 -25.65 5.87 -38.11
CA GLU A 527 -24.41 5.11 -38.27
C GLU A 527 -23.94 4.43 -36.97
N LYS A 528 -23.95 5.15 -35.85
CA LYS A 528 -23.34 4.72 -34.57
C LYS A 528 -24.33 4.45 -33.45
N GLY A 529 -25.61 4.73 -33.62
CA GLY A 529 -26.67 4.56 -32.61
C GLY A 529 -26.55 5.46 -31.37
N LYS A 530 -25.55 6.36 -31.33
CA LYS A 530 -25.36 7.35 -30.27
C LYS A 530 -24.53 8.54 -30.78
N VAL A 531 -24.82 9.71 -30.27
CA VAL A 531 -23.99 10.92 -30.43
C VAL A 531 -23.49 11.34 -29.08
N GLU A 532 -22.18 11.53 -28.96
CA GLU A 532 -21.54 11.89 -27.69
C GLU A 532 -22.02 13.27 -27.22
N PHE A 533 -22.39 13.38 -25.94
CA PHE A 533 -22.94 14.59 -25.31
C PHE A 533 -24.31 15.08 -25.83
N PHE A 534 -25.03 14.23 -26.54
CA PHE A 534 -26.43 14.50 -26.91
C PHE A 534 -27.34 13.38 -26.41
N PRO A 535 -28.53 13.72 -25.86
CA PRO A 535 -29.51 12.69 -25.50
C PRO A 535 -29.96 11.89 -26.73
N LYS A 536 -30.31 10.62 -26.54
CA LYS A 536 -30.97 9.81 -27.57
C LYS A 536 -32.38 10.35 -27.84
N ASN A 537 -32.86 10.14 -29.04
CA ASN A 537 -34.24 10.49 -29.47
C ASN A 537 -34.55 12.01 -29.50
N LYS A 538 -33.59 12.84 -29.86
CA LYS A 538 -33.85 14.23 -30.20
C LYS A 538 -34.57 14.33 -31.54
N THR A 539 -35.59 15.22 -31.62
CA THR A 539 -36.40 15.48 -32.81
C THR A 539 -36.13 16.89 -33.31
N ILE A 540 -36.69 17.22 -34.47
CA ILE A 540 -36.60 18.58 -35.05
C ILE A 540 -37.20 19.63 -34.13
N ASP A 541 -38.21 19.26 -33.31
CA ASP A 541 -38.82 20.15 -32.34
C ASP A 541 -37.90 20.55 -31.17
N ASP A 542 -36.82 19.80 -30.99
CA ASP A 542 -35.78 20.10 -29.98
C ASP A 542 -34.69 21.05 -30.53
N THR A 543 -34.77 21.47 -31.78
CA THR A 543 -33.75 22.28 -32.46
C THR A 543 -34.02 23.78 -32.36
N ILE A 544 -32.96 24.57 -32.57
CA ILE A 544 -33.05 26.01 -32.80
C ILE A 544 -32.86 26.23 -34.29
N SER A 545 -33.80 26.92 -34.92
CA SER A 545 -33.79 27.21 -36.37
C SER A 545 -32.93 28.42 -36.65
N LEU A 546 -31.93 28.25 -37.54
CA LEU A 546 -31.10 29.31 -38.11
C LEU A 546 -31.45 29.56 -39.58
N ALA A 547 -30.89 30.58 -40.19
CA ALA A 547 -31.15 30.92 -41.60
C ALA A 547 -30.75 29.82 -42.58
N ASP A 548 -29.71 29.06 -42.26
CA ASP A 548 -29.11 28.02 -43.09
C ASP A 548 -29.29 26.58 -42.57
N THR A 549 -29.61 26.36 -41.33
CA THR A 549 -29.76 25.03 -40.74
C THR A 549 -30.47 25.03 -39.38
N ASN A 550 -30.97 23.87 -38.95
CA ASN A 550 -31.41 23.66 -37.59
C ASN A 550 -30.32 23.06 -36.75
N ILE A 551 -30.13 23.53 -35.50
CA ILE A 551 -29.05 23.09 -34.62
C ILE A 551 -29.56 22.51 -33.30
N LEU A 552 -28.77 21.57 -32.77
CA LEU A 552 -28.90 21.09 -31.38
C LEU A 552 -27.76 21.67 -30.53
N ILE A 553 -28.08 21.99 -29.28
CA ILE A 553 -27.08 22.41 -28.29
C ILE A 553 -26.63 21.19 -27.47
N SER A 554 -25.31 21.04 -27.34
CA SER A 554 -24.71 19.97 -26.54
C SER A 554 -25.11 20.05 -25.05
N SER A 555 -25.33 18.91 -24.42
CA SER A 555 -25.55 18.80 -22.97
C SER A 555 -24.24 18.97 -22.15
N ASN A 556 -23.08 18.99 -22.79
CA ASN A 556 -21.78 19.14 -22.12
C ASN A 556 -21.08 20.42 -22.54
N TRP A 557 -21.00 21.39 -21.62
CA TRP A 557 -20.26 22.63 -21.81
C TRP A 557 -19.00 22.61 -20.94
N PRO A 558 -17.80 22.42 -21.52
CA PRO A 558 -16.57 22.38 -20.76
C PRO A 558 -16.35 23.67 -19.99
N THR A 559 -16.24 23.56 -18.68
CA THR A 559 -15.97 24.68 -17.77
C THR A 559 -14.46 24.89 -17.55
N THR A 560 -13.65 23.90 -17.95
CA THR A 560 -12.20 23.93 -17.84
C THR A 560 -11.53 23.35 -19.09
N SER A 561 -10.39 23.93 -19.51
CA SER A 561 -9.47 23.37 -20.51
C SER A 561 -8.04 23.56 -20.04
N GLN A 562 -7.16 22.59 -20.29
CA GLN A 562 -5.74 22.65 -19.90
C GLN A 562 -5.08 23.96 -20.39
N GLY A 563 -4.80 24.88 -19.46
CA GLY A 563 -4.05 26.11 -19.69
C GLY A 563 -4.75 27.19 -20.55
N ARG A 564 -6.01 27.01 -20.94
CA ARG A 564 -6.81 27.99 -21.71
C ARG A 564 -8.16 28.20 -21.04
N PRO A 565 -8.78 29.41 -21.18
CA PRO A 565 -10.13 29.64 -20.66
C PRO A 565 -11.09 28.59 -21.19
N ALA A 566 -11.90 28.03 -20.31
CA ALA A 566 -12.90 27.03 -20.65
C ALA A 566 -13.90 27.57 -21.68
N GLN A 567 -14.48 26.72 -22.51
CA GLN A 567 -15.42 27.15 -23.54
C GLN A 567 -16.63 27.88 -22.96
N PHE A 568 -17.14 27.44 -21.82
CA PHE A 568 -18.23 28.13 -21.14
C PHE A 568 -17.84 29.55 -20.68
N ALA A 569 -16.63 29.75 -20.15
CA ALA A 569 -16.14 31.09 -19.77
C ALA A 569 -16.03 32.03 -20.98
N LYS A 570 -15.56 31.51 -22.13
CA LYS A 570 -15.49 32.27 -23.40
C LYS A 570 -16.87 32.62 -23.93
N PHE A 571 -17.83 31.68 -23.81
CA PHE A 571 -19.23 31.91 -24.15
C PHE A 571 -19.82 33.05 -23.31
N ILE A 572 -19.65 33.00 -21.99
CA ILE A 572 -20.14 34.07 -21.09
C ILE A 572 -19.45 35.42 -21.37
N GLU A 573 -18.15 35.41 -21.70
CA GLU A 573 -17.45 36.64 -22.10
C GLU A 573 -18.01 37.22 -23.41
N ALA A 574 -18.31 36.37 -24.40
CA ALA A 574 -18.92 36.77 -25.65
C ALA A 574 -20.32 37.37 -25.43
N VAL A 575 -21.16 36.69 -24.61
CA VAL A 575 -22.49 37.16 -24.24
C VAL A 575 -22.46 38.54 -23.60
N LYS A 576 -21.53 38.78 -22.67
CA LYS A 576 -21.33 40.11 -22.06
C LYS A 576 -20.89 41.16 -23.04
N LYS A 577 -20.01 40.82 -24.02
CA LYS A 577 -19.57 41.74 -25.08
C LYS A 577 -20.67 42.10 -26.05
N MET A 578 -21.63 41.21 -26.27
CA MET A 578 -22.81 41.50 -27.08
C MET A 578 -23.84 42.37 -26.34
N GLY A 579 -23.56 42.76 -25.08
CA GLY A 579 -24.44 43.65 -24.30
C GLY A 579 -25.54 42.94 -23.50
N TYR A 580 -25.54 41.63 -23.44
CA TYR A 580 -26.52 40.90 -22.63
C TYR A 580 -26.15 40.97 -21.15
N GLU A 581 -27.09 41.35 -20.30
CA GLU A 581 -26.93 41.38 -18.85
C GLU A 581 -27.01 39.99 -18.27
N ILE A 582 -25.83 39.45 -17.89
CA ILE A 582 -25.74 38.16 -17.19
C ILE A 582 -24.87 38.34 -15.95
N THR A 583 -25.45 37.97 -14.79
CA THR A 583 -24.76 38.09 -13.49
C THR A 583 -24.70 36.75 -12.80
N PRO A 584 -23.54 36.35 -12.23
CA PRO A 584 -23.47 35.23 -11.31
C PRO A 584 -24.24 35.58 -10.04
N CYS A 585 -24.95 34.60 -9.47
CA CYS A 585 -25.74 34.78 -8.25
C CYS A 585 -25.60 33.57 -7.32
#